data_12354eb90b0281071a6570205da8e601
#
_entry.id   12354eb90b0281071a6570205da8e601
#
_cell.length_a   1.000
_cell.length_b   1.000
_cell.length_c   1.000
_cell.angle_alpha   90.00
_cell.angle_beta   90.00
_cell.angle_gamma   90.00
#
_symmetry.space_group_name_H-M   'P 1'
#
loop_
_entity.id
_entity.type
_entity.pdbx_description
1 polymer ?
#
loop_
_entity_poly.entity_id
_entity_poly.type
_entity_poly.pdbx_seq_one_letter_code
_entity_poly.pdbx_strand_id
1 'polypeptide(L)'
;YTAGIWGGCDNNQKLKHGGVDNGGTSFHKDIWRNIMNRVHEGLEDPGFTVPDSIETAEICRKSGKRAVSGICDHDPRGNAVYTEYFAKGTAPAEVCDKHVEVSICADSGKRSTEYCPNKTSRVCMVLPEGEENQSTDDSVFSIPGYCNIHSHNSTIISPTIEDGTGILDGNEAAAPTKATVVPVGPGYQPSTVPEWEYTGPGARH
;
A
#
# COMPACT_ATOMS: atom_id res chain seq x y z
N TYR A 1 -22.13 -2.05 27.04
CA TYR A 1 -23.25 -2.91 26.65
C TYR A 1 -23.10 -3.33 25.19
N THR A 2 -23.63 -4.54 24.87
CA THR A 2 -23.65 -5.07 23.50
C THR A 2 -25.06 -5.46 23.14
N ALA A 3 -25.52 -5.09 21.96
CA ALA A 3 -26.84 -5.45 21.46
C ALA A 3 -26.80 -5.74 19.96
N GLY A 4 -27.57 -6.74 19.55
CA GLY A 4 -27.81 -7.06 18.15
C GLY A 4 -29.29 -6.93 17.81
N ILE A 5 -29.61 -6.42 16.62
CA ILE A 5 -30.96 -6.40 16.09
C ILE A 5 -30.97 -7.05 14.71
N TRP A 6 -31.87 -8.00 14.53
CA TRP A 6 -32.14 -8.60 13.24
C TRP A 6 -33.54 -8.22 12.76
N GLY A 7 -33.68 -7.97 11.48
CA GLY A 7 -34.96 -7.71 10.85
C GLY A 7 -34.97 -8.29 9.45
N GLY A 8 -35.88 -9.21 9.20
CA GLY A 8 -35.94 -9.89 7.92
C GLY A 8 -37.16 -10.83 7.82
N CYS A 9 -37.26 -11.55 6.70
CA CYS A 9 -38.21 -12.63 6.46
C CYS A 9 -37.45 -13.96 6.37
N ASP A 10 -38.04 -15.01 6.96
CA ASP A 10 -37.42 -16.34 7.01
C ASP A 10 -37.17 -16.98 5.62
N ASN A 11 -37.99 -16.56 4.63
CA ASN A 11 -37.92 -17.05 3.26
C ASN A 11 -37.11 -16.17 2.31
N ASN A 12 -36.26 -15.33 2.83
CA ASN A 12 -35.41 -14.40 2.08
C ASN A 12 -36.16 -13.44 1.14
N GLN A 13 -37.44 -13.17 1.46
CA GLN A 13 -38.20 -12.17 0.72
C GLN A 13 -37.70 -10.76 1.05
N LYS A 14 -37.74 -9.88 0.05
CA LYS A 14 -37.44 -8.46 0.25
C LYS A 14 -38.53 -7.81 1.10
N LEU A 15 -38.12 -7.11 2.15
CA LEU A 15 -39.00 -6.29 2.93
C LEU A 15 -39.45 -5.08 2.12
N LYS A 16 -40.78 -4.90 2.00
CA LYS A 16 -41.40 -3.77 1.31
C LYS A 16 -42.04 -2.82 2.30
N HIS A 17 -41.82 -1.53 2.11
CA HIS A 17 -42.55 -0.49 2.85
C HIS A 17 -43.46 0.26 1.87
N GLY A 18 -44.75 0.29 2.12
CA GLY A 18 -45.71 0.98 1.28
C GLY A 18 -45.78 0.48 -0.18
N GLY A 19 -45.45 -0.79 -0.45
CA GLY A 19 -45.45 -1.37 -1.79
C GLY A 19 -44.25 -1.03 -2.65
N VAL A 20 -43.34 -0.20 -2.16
CA VAL A 20 -42.08 0.17 -2.83
C VAL A 20 -40.98 -0.78 -2.40
N ASP A 21 -40.21 -1.28 -3.35
CA ASP A 21 -39.00 -2.09 -3.11
C ASP A 21 -37.90 -1.18 -2.60
N ASN A 22 -37.87 -0.91 -1.30
CA ASN A 22 -36.76 -0.18 -0.66
C ASN A 22 -35.56 -1.12 -0.55
N GLY A 23 -34.66 -1.02 -1.49
CA GLY A 23 -33.47 -1.87 -1.67
C GLY A 23 -32.54 -2.01 -0.48
N GLY A 24 -33.07 -2.50 0.63
CA GLY A 24 -32.33 -2.74 1.87
C GLY A 24 -32.99 -2.03 3.06
N THR A 25 -33.33 -2.80 4.03
CA THR A 25 -33.98 -2.32 5.24
C THR A 25 -32.93 -1.78 6.20
N SER A 26 -32.89 -0.48 6.38
CA SER A 26 -32.05 0.14 7.43
C SER A 26 -32.81 0.38 8.75
N PHE A 27 -34.13 0.08 8.80
CA PHE A 27 -34.94 0.36 9.97
C PHE A 27 -34.40 -0.24 11.27
N HIS A 28 -33.82 -1.43 11.19
CA HIS A 28 -33.18 -2.09 12.34
C HIS A 28 -32.01 -1.29 12.88
N LYS A 29 -31.28 -0.56 12.02
CA LYS A 29 -30.16 0.31 12.45
C LYS A 29 -30.67 1.50 13.26
N ASP A 30 -31.77 2.09 12.85
CA ASP A 30 -32.34 3.22 13.58
C ASP A 30 -32.96 2.80 14.92
N ILE A 31 -33.63 1.64 14.96
CA ILE A 31 -34.10 1.06 16.22
C ILE A 31 -32.90 0.76 17.15
N TRP A 32 -31.86 0.12 16.64
CA TRP A 32 -30.66 -0.18 17.41
C TRP A 32 -30.03 1.10 17.95
N ARG A 33 -29.85 2.12 17.11
CA ARG A 33 -29.29 3.41 17.49
C ARG A 33 -30.10 4.08 18.61
N ASN A 34 -31.42 4.11 18.47
CA ASN A 34 -32.27 4.72 19.47
C ASN A 34 -32.24 4.00 20.82
N ILE A 35 -32.19 2.66 20.80
CA ILE A 35 -32.07 1.85 22.02
C ILE A 35 -30.68 2.10 22.65
N MET A 36 -29.62 2.00 21.89
CA MET A 36 -28.25 2.16 22.41
C MET A 36 -27.99 3.57 22.93
N ASN A 37 -28.49 4.60 22.25
CA ASN A 37 -28.38 5.97 22.74
C ASN A 37 -29.03 6.14 24.13
N ARG A 38 -30.23 5.56 24.33
CA ARG A 38 -30.91 5.60 25.65
C ARG A 38 -30.14 4.79 26.71
N VAL A 39 -29.64 3.62 26.34
CA VAL A 39 -28.85 2.76 27.27
C VAL A 39 -27.57 3.42 27.71
N HIS A 40 -26.96 4.23 26.83
CA HIS A 40 -25.68 4.92 27.11
C HIS A 40 -25.86 6.37 27.58
N GLU A 41 -27.10 6.84 27.71
CA GLU A 41 -27.37 8.19 28.18
C GLU A 41 -26.77 8.42 29.58
N GLY A 42 -25.87 9.39 29.70
CA GLY A 42 -25.18 9.72 30.95
C GLY A 42 -24.08 8.75 31.36
N LEU A 43 -23.74 7.77 30.54
CA LEU A 43 -22.58 6.91 30.77
C LEU A 43 -21.35 7.53 30.10
N GLU A 44 -20.23 7.47 30.80
CA GLU A 44 -18.92 7.75 30.19
C GLU A 44 -18.58 6.66 29.17
N ASP A 45 -17.90 7.05 28.09
CA ASP A 45 -17.31 6.11 27.16
C ASP A 45 -15.94 5.69 27.71
N PRO A 46 -15.79 4.50 28.31
CA PRO A 46 -14.52 4.07 28.88
C PRO A 46 -13.50 3.67 27.80
N GLY A 47 -13.92 3.66 26.51
CA GLY A 47 -13.14 3.09 25.45
C GLY A 47 -12.88 1.59 25.63
N PHE A 48 -11.91 1.07 24.90
CA PHE A 48 -11.44 -0.29 25.03
C PHE A 48 -10.00 -0.30 25.56
N THR A 49 -9.79 -0.95 26.68
CA THR A 49 -8.43 -1.18 27.18
C THR A 49 -7.81 -2.33 26.39
N VAL A 50 -6.64 -2.10 25.79
CA VAL A 50 -5.90 -3.16 25.12
C VAL A 50 -5.33 -4.10 26.20
N PRO A 51 -5.66 -5.40 26.20
CA PRO A 51 -5.13 -6.36 27.16
C PRO A 51 -3.61 -6.52 27.03
N ASP A 52 -2.94 -6.86 28.13
CA ASP A 52 -1.49 -7.13 28.15
C ASP A 52 -1.07 -8.31 27.24
N SER A 53 -2.02 -9.16 26.86
CA SER A 53 -1.82 -10.28 25.94
C SER A 53 -1.80 -9.85 24.45
N ILE A 54 -2.04 -8.57 24.18
CA ILE A 54 -2.05 -8.02 22.82
C ILE A 54 -0.82 -7.14 22.62
N GLU A 55 -0.21 -7.24 21.47
CA GLU A 55 0.82 -6.34 20.96
C GLU A 55 0.40 -5.71 19.65
N THR A 56 0.97 -4.58 19.32
CA THR A 56 0.74 -3.90 18.04
C THR A 56 1.98 -3.97 17.16
N ALA A 57 1.77 -4.01 15.85
CA ALA A 57 2.85 -3.89 14.88
C ALA A 57 2.39 -3.09 13.66
N GLU A 58 3.32 -2.36 13.06
CA GLU A 58 3.09 -1.71 11.77
C GLU A 58 3.22 -2.73 10.65
N ILE A 59 2.14 -2.88 9.90
CA ILE A 59 1.98 -3.90 8.86
C ILE A 59 1.79 -3.23 7.51
N CYS A 60 2.41 -3.79 6.49
CA CYS A 60 2.18 -3.40 5.11
C CYS A 60 0.91 -4.09 4.58
N ARG A 61 -0.07 -3.32 4.09
CA ARG A 61 -1.34 -3.82 3.52
C ARG A 61 -1.14 -4.74 2.31
N LYS A 62 -0.01 -4.61 1.60
CA LYS A 62 0.28 -5.37 0.38
C LYS A 62 0.89 -6.73 0.65
N SER A 63 1.76 -6.82 1.64
CA SER A 63 2.45 -8.07 1.96
C SER A 63 1.87 -8.82 3.15
N GLY A 64 1.14 -8.13 4.05
CA GLY A 64 0.75 -8.67 5.35
C GLY A 64 1.92 -8.84 6.33
N LYS A 65 3.12 -8.39 5.96
CA LYS A 65 4.35 -8.46 6.75
C LYS A 65 4.64 -7.11 7.42
N ARG A 66 5.66 -7.05 8.29
CA ARG A 66 6.07 -5.80 8.90
C ARG A 66 6.39 -4.74 7.84
N ALA A 67 5.86 -3.55 8.04
CA ALA A 67 6.13 -2.44 7.14
C ALA A 67 7.60 -2.01 7.24
N VAL A 68 8.15 -1.55 6.11
CA VAL A 68 9.46 -0.91 6.04
C VAL A 68 9.21 0.59 5.92
N SER A 69 9.65 1.32 6.96
CA SER A 69 9.54 2.78 7.01
C SER A 69 10.34 3.43 5.88
N GLY A 70 9.79 4.48 5.28
CA GLY A 70 10.37 5.14 4.11
C GLY A 70 10.14 4.40 2.79
N ILE A 71 9.52 3.20 2.84
CA ILE A 71 9.21 2.39 1.65
C ILE A 71 7.72 2.10 1.59
N CYS A 72 7.15 1.39 2.56
CA CYS A 72 5.73 1.02 2.50
C CYS A 72 4.78 2.22 2.65
N ASP A 73 5.20 3.27 3.33
CA ASP A 73 4.49 4.54 3.46
C ASP A 73 4.54 5.38 2.17
N HIS A 74 5.43 5.04 1.24
CA HIS A 74 5.58 5.64 -0.08
C HIS A 74 5.08 4.74 -1.23
N ASP A 75 4.12 3.83 -0.96
CA ASP A 75 3.45 3.09 -2.05
C ASP A 75 2.89 4.09 -3.08
N PRO A 76 3.06 3.84 -4.39
CA PRO A 76 2.58 4.75 -5.44
C PRO A 76 1.09 5.11 -5.38
N ARG A 77 0.29 4.34 -4.65
CA ARG A 77 -1.16 4.55 -4.45
C ARG A 77 -1.51 5.19 -3.11
N GLY A 78 -0.50 5.54 -2.33
CA GLY A 78 -0.64 6.14 -1.00
C GLY A 78 -0.10 5.24 0.10
N ASN A 79 -0.11 5.73 1.33
CA ASN A 79 0.44 5.01 2.48
C ASN A 79 -0.16 3.62 2.65
N ALA A 80 0.67 2.58 2.53
CA ALA A 80 0.29 1.18 2.70
C ALA A 80 0.53 0.65 4.13
N VAL A 81 0.95 1.49 5.06
CA VAL A 81 1.22 1.11 6.45
C VAL A 81 -0.03 1.29 7.30
N TYR A 82 -0.28 0.34 8.18
CA TYR A 82 -1.30 0.45 9.23
C TYR A 82 -0.87 -0.31 10.47
N THR A 83 -1.39 0.11 11.61
CA THR A 83 -1.19 -0.60 12.88
C THR A 83 -2.18 -1.74 12.99
N GLU A 84 -1.68 -2.95 13.28
CA GLU A 84 -2.49 -4.16 13.50
C GLU A 84 -2.25 -4.70 14.90
N TYR A 85 -3.24 -5.41 15.43
CA TYR A 85 -3.24 -5.99 16.76
C TYR A 85 -3.02 -7.49 16.68
N PHE A 86 -2.08 -8.00 17.46
CA PHE A 86 -1.68 -9.40 17.47
C PHE A 86 -1.74 -9.97 18.90
N ALA A 87 -2.02 -11.24 19.02
CA ALA A 87 -1.70 -11.91 20.26
C ALA A 87 -0.17 -11.83 20.48
N LYS A 88 0.24 -11.61 21.71
CA LYS A 88 1.66 -11.40 22.05
C LYS A 88 2.54 -12.54 21.52
N GLY A 89 3.56 -12.20 20.74
CA GLY A 89 4.47 -13.14 20.10
C GLY A 89 3.98 -13.72 18.76
N THR A 90 2.84 -13.27 18.22
CA THR A 90 2.33 -13.73 16.92
C THR A 90 2.43 -12.69 15.80
N ALA A 91 2.92 -11.48 16.08
CA ALA A 91 3.17 -10.50 15.05
C ALA A 91 4.20 -11.03 14.03
N PRO A 92 4.03 -10.75 12.74
CA PRO A 92 4.97 -11.20 11.71
C PRO A 92 6.40 -10.78 12.04
N ALA A 93 7.36 -11.69 11.92
CA ALA A 93 8.78 -11.39 12.07
C ALA A 93 9.40 -10.88 10.75
N GLU A 94 8.84 -11.30 9.62
CA GLU A 94 9.30 -10.94 8.30
C GLU A 94 8.92 -9.49 7.93
N VAL A 95 9.81 -8.82 7.21
CA VAL A 95 9.56 -7.49 6.65
C VAL A 95 8.91 -7.58 5.26
N CYS A 96 8.31 -6.48 4.84
CA CYS A 96 7.67 -6.37 3.53
C CYS A 96 8.63 -6.72 2.40
N ASP A 97 8.17 -7.58 1.50
CA ASP A 97 8.85 -8.02 0.28
C ASP A 97 8.13 -7.58 -1.00
N LYS A 98 7.06 -6.79 -0.86
CA LYS A 98 6.26 -6.30 -1.99
C LYS A 98 6.64 -4.90 -2.44
N HIS A 99 7.38 -4.16 -1.64
CA HIS A 99 7.84 -2.82 -1.97
C HIS A 99 9.36 -2.78 -2.03
N VAL A 100 9.88 -2.05 -3.00
CA VAL A 100 11.31 -1.81 -3.16
C VAL A 100 11.54 -0.39 -3.66
N GLU A 101 12.55 0.28 -3.10
CA GLU A 101 13.01 1.56 -3.63
C GLU A 101 13.95 1.30 -4.82
N VAL A 102 13.68 1.95 -5.94
CA VAL A 102 14.42 1.77 -7.19
C VAL A 102 14.96 3.11 -7.65
N SER A 103 16.23 3.14 -8.02
CA SER A 103 16.84 4.31 -8.66
C SER A 103 16.36 4.43 -10.10
N ILE A 104 15.79 5.59 -10.43
CA ILE A 104 15.15 5.90 -11.72
C ILE A 104 15.94 6.99 -12.42
N CYS A 105 16.15 6.81 -13.71
CA CYS A 105 16.68 7.85 -14.57
C CYS A 105 15.59 8.93 -14.77
N ALA A 106 15.89 10.18 -14.40
CA ALA A 106 14.93 11.29 -14.50
C ALA A 106 14.49 11.56 -15.93
N ASP A 107 15.39 11.31 -16.90
CA ASP A 107 15.13 11.64 -18.31
C ASP A 107 14.29 10.57 -19.01
N SER A 108 14.46 9.28 -18.68
CA SER A 108 13.73 8.17 -19.32
C SER A 108 12.57 7.62 -18.50
N GLY A 109 12.49 7.93 -17.21
CA GLY A 109 11.54 7.32 -16.29
C GLY A 109 11.76 5.82 -16.02
N LYS A 110 12.86 5.25 -16.54
CA LYS A 110 13.22 3.85 -16.40
C LYS A 110 14.26 3.64 -15.29
N ARG A 111 14.52 2.39 -14.91
CA ARG A 111 15.56 2.04 -13.93
C ARG A 111 16.91 2.62 -14.37
N SER A 112 17.57 3.35 -13.49
CA SER A 112 18.82 3.99 -13.85
C SER A 112 19.97 2.98 -14.03
N THR A 113 20.90 3.35 -14.89
CA THR A 113 22.20 2.70 -15.06
C THR A 113 23.29 3.61 -14.49
N GLU A 114 24.54 3.14 -14.48
CA GLU A 114 25.70 3.96 -14.09
C GLU A 114 25.85 5.20 -14.97
N TYR A 115 25.43 5.11 -16.23
CA TYR A 115 25.54 6.17 -17.24
C TYR A 115 24.47 7.27 -17.15
N CYS A 116 23.46 7.11 -16.31
CA CYS A 116 22.40 8.10 -16.17
C CYS A 116 22.91 9.31 -15.38
N PRO A 117 22.90 10.52 -15.96
CA PRO A 117 23.41 11.73 -15.31
C PRO A 117 22.52 12.20 -14.16
N ASN A 118 21.19 12.08 -14.34
CA ASN A 118 20.19 12.50 -13.37
C ASN A 118 19.43 11.29 -12.86
N LYS A 119 19.50 11.06 -11.56
CA LYS A 119 18.84 9.92 -10.89
C LYS A 119 17.90 10.45 -9.81
N THR A 120 16.78 9.80 -9.69
CA THR A 120 15.82 9.99 -8.60
C THR A 120 15.47 8.61 -8.03
N SER A 121 14.81 8.55 -6.88
CA SER A 121 14.30 7.30 -6.35
C SER A 121 12.78 7.23 -6.46
N ARG A 122 12.26 6.03 -6.58
CA ARG A 122 10.83 5.75 -6.58
C ARG A 122 10.58 4.40 -5.95
N VAL A 123 9.54 4.30 -5.14
CA VAL A 123 9.07 3.01 -4.65
C VAL A 123 8.30 2.30 -5.76
N CYS A 124 8.62 1.04 -5.99
CA CYS A 124 7.99 0.16 -6.97
C CYS A 124 7.46 -1.10 -6.28
N MET A 125 6.53 -1.78 -6.99
CA MET A 125 5.98 -3.05 -6.55
C MET A 125 6.81 -4.21 -7.10
N VAL A 126 7.09 -5.18 -6.24
CA VAL A 126 7.66 -6.48 -6.63
C VAL A 126 6.51 -7.41 -6.94
N LEU A 127 6.38 -7.83 -8.19
CA LEU A 127 5.39 -8.81 -8.62
C LEU A 127 5.89 -10.23 -8.36
N PRO A 128 4.99 -11.19 -8.07
CA PRO A 128 5.33 -12.60 -8.05
C PRO A 128 5.87 -13.09 -9.41
N GLU A 129 6.73 -14.08 -9.38
CA GLU A 129 7.21 -14.72 -10.61
C GLU A 129 6.03 -15.23 -11.45
N GLY A 130 6.02 -14.89 -12.73
CA GLY A 130 4.95 -15.26 -13.68
C GLY A 130 3.77 -14.29 -13.75
N GLU A 131 3.70 -13.29 -12.89
CA GLU A 131 2.66 -12.24 -12.93
C GLU A 131 3.11 -10.95 -13.65
N GLU A 132 4.34 -10.90 -14.14
CA GLU A 132 4.91 -9.70 -14.77
C GLU A 132 4.13 -9.25 -16.01
N ASN A 133 3.42 -10.19 -16.66
CA ASN A 133 2.62 -9.93 -17.87
C ASN A 133 1.11 -9.88 -17.61
N GLN A 134 0.67 -10.00 -16.37
CA GLN A 134 -0.75 -9.90 -16.04
C GLN A 134 -1.13 -8.43 -15.83
N SER A 135 -2.21 -8.00 -16.46
CA SER A 135 -2.78 -6.66 -16.25
C SER A 135 -3.47 -6.60 -14.89
N THR A 136 -2.68 -6.52 -13.83
CA THR A 136 -3.17 -6.24 -12.48
C THR A 136 -2.92 -4.79 -12.13
N ASP A 137 -3.67 -4.25 -11.19
CA ASP A 137 -3.47 -2.87 -10.71
C ASP A 137 -2.04 -2.63 -10.19
N ASP A 138 -1.38 -3.68 -9.70
CA ASP A 138 -0.02 -3.61 -9.20
C ASP A 138 1.04 -3.59 -10.32
N SER A 139 0.72 -4.12 -11.50
CA SER A 139 1.67 -4.18 -12.63
C SER A 139 2.07 -2.80 -13.16
N VAL A 140 1.18 -1.82 -13.06
CA VAL A 140 1.45 -0.43 -13.46
C VAL A 140 2.58 0.20 -12.64
N PHE A 141 2.74 -0.26 -11.40
CA PHE A 141 3.75 0.24 -10.45
C PHE A 141 4.94 -0.71 -10.29
N SER A 142 5.06 -1.70 -11.16
CA SER A 142 6.16 -2.65 -11.13
C SER A 142 7.51 -1.99 -11.44
N ILE A 143 8.58 -2.72 -11.19
CA ILE A 143 9.95 -2.25 -11.46
C ILE A 143 10.11 -2.06 -12.97
N PRO A 144 10.40 -0.84 -13.47
CA PRO A 144 10.57 -0.61 -14.90
C PRO A 144 11.87 -1.24 -15.40
N GLY A 145 11.90 -1.50 -16.73
CA GLY A 145 13.13 -1.90 -17.40
C GLY A 145 14.26 -0.86 -17.27
N TYR A 146 15.48 -1.26 -17.58
CA TYR A 146 16.63 -0.37 -17.52
C TYR A 146 16.55 0.77 -18.54
N CYS A 147 17.19 1.89 -18.19
CA CYS A 147 17.35 3.03 -19.08
C CYS A 147 18.08 2.60 -20.36
N ASN A 148 17.51 2.98 -21.49
CA ASN A 148 18.03 2.65 -22.83
C ASN A 148 18.46 3.89 -23.62
N ILE A 149 18.43 5.08 -23.00
CA ILE A 149 18.85 6.33 -23.63
C ILE A 149 20.24 6.79 -23.19
N HIS A 150 20.76 6.24 -22.10
CA HIS A 150 22.09 6.54 -21.61
C HIS A 150 22.93 5.25 -21.64
N SER A 151 24.01 5.27 -22.40
CA SER A 151 24.99 4.18 -22.55
C SER A 151 26.42 4.72 -22.48
N HIS A 152 27.39 3.85 -22.40
CA HIS A 152 28.81 4.18 -22.35
C HIS A 152 29.28 5.11 -23.50
N ASN A 153 28.57 5.13 -24.63
CA ASN A 153 28.88 5.93 -25.82
C ASN A 153 28.07 7.24 -25.94
N SER A 154 27.31 7.63 -24.94
CA SER A 154 26.58 8.91 -24.96
C SER A 154 27.51 10.05 -24.54
N THR A 155 28.61 10.22 -25.25
CA THR A 155 29.26 11.53 -25.38
C THR A 155 28.24 12.42 -26.09
N ILE A 156 27.87 13.52 -25.50
CA ILE A 156 26.97 14.55 -26.04
C ILE A 156 27.49 14.92 -27.43
N ILE A 157 26.90 14.37 -28.47
CA ILE A 157 27.06 14.91 -29.82
C ILE A 157 25.91 15.89 -29.97
N SER A 158 26.23 17.19 -29.83
CA SER A 158 25.41 18.25 -30.40
C SER A 158 25.07 17.85 -31.84
N PRO A 159 23.86 18.07 -32.33
CA PRO A 159 23.50 17.72 -33.69
C PRO A 159 24.26 18.61 -34.68
N THR A 160 25.36 18.10 -35.17
CA THR A 160 25.89 18.55 -36.47
C THR A 160 25.29 17.62 -37.50
N ILE A 161 24.41 18.15 -38.29
CA ILE A 161 23.87 17.49 -39.49
C ILE A 161 25.03 17.34 -40.46
N GLU A 162 25.49 16.10 -40.71
CA GLU A 162 26.15 15.74 -41.97
C GLU A 162 25.90 14.24 -42.25
N ASP A 163 25.17 14.09 -43.31
CA ASP A 163 25.08 13.11 -44.39
C ASP A 163 25.82 11.74 -44.22
N GLY A 164 25.00 10.72 -44.36
CA GLY A 164 25.16 9.53 -45.19
C GLY A 164 26.20 8.49 -44.88
N THR A 165 25.70 7.29 -44.75
CA THR A 165 26.27 5.97 -45.01
C THR A 165 27.05 5.25 -43.86
N GLY A 166 26.51 4.10 -43.47
CA GLY A 166 27.37 2.93 -43.22
C GLY A 166 27.31 2.23 -41.91
N ILE A 167 26.68 1.09 -41.94
CA ILE A 167 27.06 -0.20 -41.32
C ILE A 167 26.74 -0.39 -39.83
N LEU A 168 25.78 -1.27 -39.62
CA LEU A 168 25.43 -1.95 -38.38
C LEU A 168 26.50 -3.01 -38.05
N ASP A 169 27.13 -2.87 -36.90
CA ASP A 169 27.80 -4.02 -36.26
C ASP A 169 27.19 -4.20 -34.87
N GLY A 170 26.63 -5.42 -34.71
CA GLY A 170 26.05 -5.85 -33.46
C GLY A 170 27.12 -6.07 -32.40
N ASN A 171 26.85 -5.64 -31.19
CA ASN A 171 27.50 -6.16 -30.01
C ASN A 171 26.45 -6.43 -28.95
N GLU A 172 26.34 -7.71 -28.66
CA GLU A 172 25.48 -8.35 -27.69
C GLU A 172 25.94 -7.94 -26.29
N ALA A 173 25.16 -7.12 -25.61
CA ALA A 173 25.46 -6.71 -24.23
C ALA A 173 25.12 -7.86 -23.29
N ALA A 174 26.15 -8.35 -22.60
CA ALA A 174 26.05 -9.34 -21.52
C ALA A 174 24.99 -8.95 -20.49
N ALA A 175 24.12 -9.89 -20.15
CA ALA A 175 23.11 -9.75 -19.12
C ALA A 175 23.75 -9.47 -17.75
N PRO A 176 23.33 -8.45 -17.03
CA PRO A 176 23.85 -8.21 -15.69
C PRO A 176 23.33 -9.25 -14.70
N THR A 177 24.24 -9.78 -13.92
CA THR A 177 24.04 -10.69 -12.80
C THR A 177 22.95 -10.19 -11.83
N LYS A 178 22.19 -11.13 -11.27
CA LYS A 178 21.09 -10.97 -10.30
C LYS A 178 21.33 -9.83 -9.30
N ALA A 179 20.32 -8.96 -9.18
CA ALA A 179 20.28 -7.92 -8.15
C ALA A 179 20.33 -8.59 -6.76
N THR A 180 21.40 -8.32 -6.02
CA THR A 180 21.52 -8.68 -4.62
C THR A 180 20.60 -7.76 -3.83
N VAL A 181 19.54 -8.32 -3.25
CA VAL A 181 18.73 -7.65 -2.25
C VAL A 181 19.60 -7.52 -1.01
N VAL A 182 20.02 -6.31 -0.68
CA VAL A 182 20.74 -6.04 0.57
C VAL A 182 19.69 -6.04 1.69
N PRO A 183 19.73 -6.99 2.64
CA PRO A 183 18.85 -6.94 3.79
C PRO A 183 19.26 -5.76 4.67
N VAL A 184 18.27 -4.93 5.00
CA VAL A 184 18.43 -3.86 6.00
C VAL A 184 18.67 -4.54 7.35
N GLY A 185 19.83 -4.30 7.95
CA GLY A 185 20.27 -4.91 9.19
C GLY A 185 19.39 -4.57 10.40
N PRO A 186 19.51 -5.32 11.51
CA PRO A 186 18.69 -5.14 12.71
C PRO A 186 19.10 -3.87 13.46
N GLY A 187 18.31 -2.80 13.32
CA GLY A 187 18.56 -1.51 13.95
C GLY A 187 17.31 -0.63 14.08
N TYR A 188 16.13 -1.19 13.80
CA TYR A 188 14.87 -0.44 13.91
C TYR A 188 14.46 -0.26 15.37
N GLN A 189 14.49 0.97 15.86
CA GLN A 189 13.80 1.38 17.10
C GLN A 189 12.43 1.94 16.72
N PRO A 190 11.33 1.42 17.28
CA PRO A 190 10.00 1.96 17.01
C PRO A 190 9.90 3.37 17.59
N SER A 191 9.56 4.34 16.73
CA SER A 191 9.19 5.67 17.17
C SER A 191 7.89 5.61 17.97
N THR A 192 7.85 6.39 19.04
CA THR A 192 6.70 6.56 19.93
C THR A 192 5.42 6.83 19.14
N VAL A 193 4.40 6.02 19.39
CA VAL A 193 3.07 6.10 18.79
C VAL A 193 2.47 7.49 19.06
N PRO A 194 2.00 8.24 18.04
CA PRO A 194 1.21 9.44 18.30
C PRO A 194 -0.15 9.03 18.87
N GLU A 195 -0.53 9.69 19.94
CA GLU A 195 -1.84 9.58 20.56
C GLU A 195 -2.93 10.00 19.55
N TRP A 196 -3.86 9.09 19.23
CA TRP A 196 -4.98 9.36 18.32
C TRP A 196 -6.04 10.15 19.08
N GLU A 197 -6.10 11.46 18.87
CA GLU A 197 -7.29 12.24 19.20
C GLU A 197 -8.41 11.88 18.20
N TYR A 198 -9.38 11.08 18.65
CA TYR A 198 -10.63 10.88 17.96
C TYR A 198 -11.47 12.16 18.07
N THR A 199 -11.38 13.01 17.06
CA THR A 199 -12.34 14.09 16.88
C THR A 199 -13.62 13.52 16.27
N GLY A 200 -14.54 13.11 17.12
CA GLY A 200 -15.91 12.75 16.72
C GLY A 200 -16.59 13.90 15.98
N PRO A 201 -17.52 13.63 15.05
CA PRO A 201 -18.26 14.67 14.33
C PRO A 201 -19.07 15.48 15.33
N GLY A 202 -18.79 16.79 15.35
CA GLY A 202 -19.35 17.75 16.28
C GLY A 202 -20.87 17.71 16.37
N ALA A 203 -21.37 17.81 17.58
CA ALA A 203 -22.74 18.07 17.92
C ALA A 203 -23.20 19.36 17.19
N ARG A 204 -24.19 19.21 16.32
CA ARG A 204 -24.99 20.36 15.87
C ARG A 204 -26.19 20.47 16.76
N HIS A 205 -26.37 21.67 17.25
CA HIS A 205 -27.54 22.14 18.00
C HIS A 205 -28.86 21.89 17.26
#